data_4915add344ffbf1f568c3a9b831ee4e7
#
_entry.id   4915add344ffbf1f568c3a9b831ee4e7
#
_cell.length_a   1.000
_cell.length_b   1.000
_cell.length_c   1.000
_cell.angle_alpha   90.00
_cell.angle_beta   90.00
_cell.angle_gamma   90.00
#
_symmetry.space_group_name_H-M   'P 1'
#
loop_
_entity.id
_entity.type
_entity.pdbx_description
1 polymer ?
#
loop_
_entity_poly.entity_id
_entity_poly.type
_entity_poly.pdbx_seq_one_letter_code
_entity_poly.pdbx_strand_id
1 'polypeptide(L)'
;MVMYMSKGRKTTQEERGEIVAFCIEHGKDYPLTIRTYGVSYQQIYAWVRKYEEKGIDGLRDGRGRTKPTDEMSAEERLRMENRILKAQLKDSEMENKLLKKLRELRGGD
;
A
#
# COMPACT_ATOMS: atom_id res chain seq x y z
N MET A 1 22.60 -8.66 12.72
CA MET A 1 22.09 -8.62 12.69
C MET A 1 21.16 -8.73 12.40
N VAL A 2 20.71 -8.78 12.43
CA VAL A 2 19.90 -8.84 12.22
C VAL A 2 18.94 -8.73 12.26
N MET A 3 18.45 -8.43 12.28
CA MET A 3 17.60 -8.35 12.32
C MET A 3 16.73 -8.13 11.97
N TYR A 4 16.38 -7.94 11.81
CA TYR A 4 15.66 -7.84 11.50
C TYR A 4 14.68 -7.81 11.58
N MET A 5 14.41 -7.51 11.74
CA MET A 5 13.57 -7.76 11.71
C MET A 5 12.56 -7.52 12.19
N SER A 6 12.27 -7.45 12.45
CA SER A 6 11.15 -7.58 12.84
C SER A 6 10.39 -6.58 13.55
N LYS A 7 10.86 -5.61 13.99
CA LYS A 7 10.24 -4.66 14.63
C LYS A 7 9.87 -3.71 13.70
N GLY A 8 8.99 -3.24 13.25
CA GLY A 8 8.70 -2.23 12.33
C GLY A 8 9.22 -0.90 12.73
N ARG A 9 9.04 0.08 11.94
CA ARG A 9 9.51 1.40 12.26
C ARG A 9 8.36 2.34 12.32
N LYS A 10 8.58 3.53 12.89
CA LYS A 10 7.54 4.49 12.97
C LYS A 10 7.35 5.15 11.66
N THR A 11 6.14 5.44 11.28
CA THR A 11 5.84 6.05 10.01
C THR A 11 4.76 7.09 10.18
N THR A 12 4.68 8.01 9.24
CA THR A 12 3.60 8.98 9.22
C THR A 12 2.49 8.43 8.37
N GLN A 13 1.34 9.06 8.39
CA GLN A 13 0.23 8.61 7.56
C GLN A 13 0.59 8.69 6.09
N GLU A 14 1.32 9.73 5.70
CA GLU A 14 1.73 9.87 4.33
C GLU A 14 2.66 8.74 3.90
N GLU A 15 3.60 8.38 4.75
CA GLU A 15 4.48 7.28 4.45
C GLU A 15 3.71 5.98 4.32
N ARG A 16 2.76 5.75 5.21
CA ARG A 16 1.98 4.52 5.17
C ARG A 16 1.21 4.43 3.86
N GLY A 17 0.67 5.57 3.41
CA GLY A 17 -0.04 5.60 2.15
C GLY A 17 0.85 5.26 0.98
N GLU A 18 2.07 5.81 1.00
CA GLU A 18 3.01 5.53 -0.06
C GLU A 18 3.41 4.05 -0.07
N ILE A 19 3.61 3.49 1.11
CA ILE A 19 4.00 2.10 1.22
C ILE A 19 2.85 1.19 0.78
N VAL A 20 1.62 1.53 1.16
CA VAL A 20 0.47 0.77 0.72
C VAL A 20 0.32 0.85 -0.80
N ALA A 21 0.53 2.05 -1.36
CA ALA A 21 0.44 2.21 -2.81
C ALA A 21 1.49 1.35 -3.52
N PHE A 22 2.71 1.35 -2.99
CA PHE A 22 3.77 0.55 -3.59
C PHE A 22 3.37 -0.94 -3.56
N CYS A 23 2.83 -1.38 -2.43
CA CYS A 23 2.44 -2.76 -2.29
C CYS A 23 1.35 -3.13 -3.29
N ILE A 24 0.34 -2.29 -3.43
CA ILE A 24 -0.74 -2.56 -4.35
C ILE A 24 -0.24 -2.54 -5.78
N GLU A 25 0.65 -1.60 -6.08
CA GLU A 25 1.18 -1.45 -7.41
C GLU A 25 1.91 -2.70 -7.87
N HIS A 26 2.46 -3.46 -6.94
CA HIS A 26 3.17 -4.67 -7.25
C HIS A 26 2.37 -5.92 -6.93
N GLY A 27 1.05 -5.81 -6.97
CA GLY A 27 0.20 -6.96 -6.77
C GLY A 27 0.22 -7.52 -5.37
N LYS A 28 0.36 -6.65 -4.40
CA LYS A 28 0.44 -7.02 -3.00
C LYS A 28 1.65 -7.91 -2.71
N ASP A 29 2.78 -7.52 -3.23
CA ASP A 29 4.02 -8.25 -3.00
C ASP A 29 4.58 -7.81 -1.66
N TYR A 30 4.15 -8.45 -0.60
CA TYR A 30 4.56 -8.09 0.74
C TYR A 30 6.08 -8.23 0.95
N PRO A 31 6.71 -9.30 0.54
CA PRO A 31 8.15 -9.41 0.75
C PRO A 31 8.93 -8.29 0.10
N LEU A 32 8.56 -7.90 -1.09
CA LEU A 32 9.23 -6.81 -1.77
C LEU A 32 9.03 -5.51 -1.02
N THR A 33 7.81 -5.27 -0.55
CA THR A 33 7.51 -4.05 0.17
C THR A 33 8.30 -3.98 1.48
N ILE A 34 8.38 -5.10 2.17
CA ILE A 34 9.13 -5.15 3.41
C ILE A 34 10.59 -4.82 3.16
N ARG A 35 11.18 -5.38 2.12
CA ARG A 35 12.56 -5.11 1.83
C ARG A 35 12.79 -3.68 1.40
N THR A 36 11.89 -3.12 0.66
CA THR A 36 12.06 -1.79 0.13
C THR A 36 11.93 -0.70 1.19
N TYR A 37 10.97 -0.86 2.06
CA TYR A 37 10.69 0.18 3.04
C TYR A 37 11.12 -0.12 4.47
N GLY A 38 11.56 -1.31 4.73
CA GLY A 38 12.03 -1.63 6.07
C GLY A 38 10.93 -1.74 7.10
N VAL A 39 9.75 -2.16 6.71
CA VAL A 39 8.66 -2.33 7.65
C VAL A 39 8.47 -3.80 7.90
N SER A 40 7.69 -4.16 8.91
CA SER A 40 7.48 -5.55 9.20
C SER A 40 6.30 -6.07 8.40
N TYR A 41 6.20 -7.38 8.30
CA TYR A 41 5.09 -7.98 7.59
C TYR A 41 3.79 -7.60 8.28
N GLN A 42 3.75 -7.62 9.59
CA GLN A 42 2.53 -7.31 10.30
C GLN A 42 2.10 -5.88 10.04
N GLN A 43 3.05 -4.97 9.94
CA GLN A 43 2.70 -3.60 9.66
C GLN A 43 2.07 -3.44 8.28
N ILE A 44 2.72 -3.99 7.26
CA ILE A 44 2.20 -3.78 5.91
C ILE A 44 0.88 -4.50 5.73
N TYR A 45 0.75 -5.69 6.29
CA TYR A 45 -0.49 -6.43 6.15
C TYR A 45 -1.64 -5.67 6.82
N ALA A 46 -1.41 -5.13 8.00
CA ALA A 46 -2.44 -4.39 8.71
C ALA A 46 -2.80 -3.11 7.96
N TRP A 47 -1.81 -2.42 7.43
CA TRP A 47 -2.07 -1.18 6.71
C TRP A 47 -2.89 -1.42 5.46
N VAL A 48 -2.57 -2.46 4.71
CA VAL A 48 -3.31 -2.76 3.50
C VAL A 48 -4.76 -3.10 3.86
N ARG A 49 -4.96 -3.90 4.90
CA ARG A 49 -6.30 -4.23 5.32
C ARG A 49 -7.06 -3.00 5.79
N LYS A 50 -6.44 -2.15 6.55
CA LYS A 50 -7.11 -0.96 7.03
C LYS A 50 -7.45 -0.03 5.89
N TYR A 51 -6.58 0.05 4.90
CA TYR A 51 -6.87 0.88 3.76
C TYR A 51 -8.05 0.30 2.99
N GLU A 52 -8.10 -0.99 2.84
CA GLU A 52 -9.19 -1.61 2.12
C GLU A 52 -10.53 -1.43 2.84
N GLU A 53 -10.49 -1.36 4.14
CA GLU A 53 -11.70 -1.17 4.88
C GLU A 53 -12.14 0.26 5.03
N LYS A 54 -11.26 1.15 5.26
CA LYS A 54 -11.58 2.52 5.54
C LYS A 54 -10.95 3.58 4.67
N GLY A 55 -10.22 3.18 3.70
CA GLY A 55 -9.55 4.14 2.83
C GLY A 55 -8.38 4.78 3.56
N ILE A 56 -8.05 5.97 3.15
CA ILE A 56 -6.91 6.66 3.72
C ILE A 56 -7.05 6.91 5.19
N ASP A 57 -8.25 7.10 5.68
CA ASP A 57 -8.45 7.31 7.10
C ASP A 57 -8.02 6.09 7.90
N GLY A 58 -8.07 4.93 7.33
CA GLY A 58 -7.64 3.73 8.02
C GLY A 58 -6.15 3.71 8.30
N LEU A 59 -5.40 4.57 7.65
CA LEU A 59 -3.97 4.62 7.85
C LEU A 59 -3.53 5.60 8.94
N ARG A 60 -4.46 6.23 9.58
CA ARG A 60 -4.11 7.14 10.66
C ARG A 60 -3.67 6.33 11.87
N ASP A 61 -2.80 6.91 12.65
CA ASP A 61 -2.33 6.26 13.83
C ASP A 61 -3.44 6.39 14.85
N GLY A 62 -4.09 5.33 15.12
CA GLY A 62 -5.17 5.40 16.02
C GLY A 62 -4.88 5.36 17.43
N ARG A 63 -3.64 5.36 17.84
CA ARG A 63 -3.33 5.26 19.11
C ARG A 63 -3.69 6.38 19.86
N GLY A 64 -3.82 7.36 19.63
CA GLY A 64 -4.02 8.26 20.50
C GLY A 64 -5.16 9.01 20.29
N ARG A 65 -5.82 9.53 21.09
CA ARG A 65 -6.78 10.24 20.87
C ARG A 65 -6.34 11.52 20.76
N THR A 66 -5.25 11.78 20.54
CA THR A 66 -4.73 12.98 20.61
C THR A 66 -5.03 13.73 19.51
N LYS A 67 -4.62 14.86 19.41
CA LYS A 67 -4.75 15.60 18.43
C LYS A 67 -4.25 15.26 17.27
N PRO A 68 -4.69 15.58 16.31
CA PRO A 68 -4.27 15.22 15.07
C PRO A 68 -3.11 15.90 14.47
N THR A 69 -2.05 15.87 15.16
CA THR A 69 -0.88 16.45 14.58
C THR A 69 -0.51 15.62 13.38
N ASP A 70 -1.05 14.43 13.28
CA ASP A 70 -0.68 13.60 12.22
C ASP A 70 -1.67 13.71 11.15
N GLU A 71 -2.64 14.54 11.22
CA GLU A 71 -3.62 14.62 10.24
C GLU A 71 -3.16 15.25 8.97
N MET A 72 -3.50 14.73 7.85
CA MET A 72 -3.07 15.27 6.58
C MET A 72 -3.92 16.44 6.18
N SER A 73 -3.34 17.35 5.49
CA SER A 73 -4.10 18.47 4.96
C SER A 73 -4.92 17.94 3.79
N ALA A 74 -5.86 18.72 3.33
CA ALA A 74 -6.70 18.32 2.22
C ALA A 74 -5.87 18.06 0.97
N GLU A 75 -4.85 18.86 0.76
CA GLU A 75 -4.00 18.69 -0.38
C GLU A 75 -3.18 17.42 -0.30
N GLU A 76 -2.64 17.14 0.87
CA GLU A 76 -1.88 15.92 1.06
C GLU A 76 -2.77 14.71 0.89
N ARG A 77 -4.01 14.81 1.34
CA ARG A 77 -4.91 13.71 1.23
C ARG A 77 -5.22 13.44 -0.24
N LEU A 78 -5.44 14.49 -1.02
CA LEU A 78 -5.71 14.31 -2.43
C LEU A 78 -4.53 13.71 -3.16
N ARG A 79 -3.32 14.12 -2.81
CA ARG A 79 -2.14 13.58 -3.43
C ARG A 79 -2.02 12.11 -3.11
N MET A 80 -2.34 11.74 -1.87
CA MET A 80 -2.23 10.37 -1.47
C MET A 80 -3.27 9.52 -2.19
N GLU A 81 -4.49 10.02 -2.30
CA GLU A 81 -5.54 9.31 -2.99
C GLU A 81 -5.17 9.09 -4.45
N ASN A 82 -4.59 10.12 -5.07
CA ASN A 82 -4.15 9.98 -6.44
C ASN A 82 -3.06 8.94 -6.56
N ARG A 83 -2.13 8.93 -5.62
CA ARG A 83 -1.06 7.96 -5.66
C ARG A 83 -1.58 6.54 -5.58
N ILE A 84 -2.53 6.30 -4.68
CA ILE A 84 -3.06 4.96 -4.51
C ILE A 84 -3.94 4.57 -5.70
N LEU A 85 -4.69 5.52 -6.23
CA LEU A 85 -5.49 5.23 -7.40
C LEU A 85 -4.63 4.85 -8.59
N LYS A 86 -3.49 5.53 -8.75
CA LYS A 86 -2.58 5.20 -9.82
C LYS A 86 -2.00 3.81 -9.61
N ALA A 87 -1.73 3.45 -8.36
CA ALA A 87 -1.21 2.13 -8.07
C ALA A 87 -2.24 1.05 -8.39
N GLN A 88 -3.49 1.31 -8.06
CA GLN A 88 -4.55 0.36 -8.33
C GLN A 88 -4.77 0.22 -9.84
N LEU A 89 -4.68 1.32 -10.55
CA LEU A 89 -4.84 1.28 -11.98
C LEU A 89 -3.72 0.47 -12.61
N LYS A 90 -2.50 0.68 -12.16
CA LYS A 90 -1.37 -0.03 -12.69
C LYS A 90 -1.51 -1.51 -12.47
N ASP A 91 -1.95 -1.90 -11.29
CA ASP A 91 -2.15 -3.29 -10.96
C ASP A 91 -3.23 -3.90 -11.85
N SER A 92 -4.30 -3.16 -12.05
CA SER A 92 -5.39 -3.61 -12.89
C SER A 92 -4.95 -3.77 -14.35
N GLU A 93 -4.14 -2.84 -14.82
CA GLU A 93 -3.64 -2.91 -16.18
C GLU A 93 -2.73 -4.12 -16.36
N MET A 94 -1.93 -4.43 -15.37
CA MET A 94 -1.08 -5.58 -15.45
C MET A 94 -1.90 -6.85 -15.46
N GLU A 95 -2.96 -6.89 -14.67
CA GLU A 95 -3.82 -8.02 -14.63
C GLU A 95 -4.50 -8.20 -15.98
N ASN A 96 -4.95 -7.13 -16.57
CA ASN A 96 -5.60 -7.21 -17.87
C ASN A 96 -4.64 -7.70 -18.94
N LYS A 97 -3.40 -7.24 -18.91
CA LYS A 97 -2.42 -7.67 -19.86
C LYS A 97 -2.16 -9.15 -19.71
N LEU A 98 -2.09 -9.62 -18.48
CA LEU A 98 -1.82 -11.00 -18.23
C LEU A 98 -2.97 -11.87 -18.71
N LEU A 99 -4.19 -11.44 -18.46
CA LEU A 99 -5.35 -12.20 -18.89
C LEU A 99 -5.41 -12.29 -20.41
N LYS A 100 -5.08 -11.19 -21.06
CA LYS A 100 -5.09 -11.18 -22.50
C LYS A 100 -4.04 -12.15 -23.05
N LYS A 101 -2.87 -12.16 -22.43
CA LYS A 101 -1.82 -13.03 -22.85
C LYS A 101 -2.19 -14.48 -22.66
N LEU A 102 -2.84 -14.79 -21.56
CA LEU A 102 -3.26 -16.14 -21.29
C LEU A 102 -4.31 -16.59 -22.32
N ARG A 103 -5.18 -15.68 -22.71
CA ARG A 103 -6.17 -16.00 -23.67
C ARG A 103 -5.51 -16.30 -25.03
N GLU A 104 -4.51 -15.50 -25.38
CA GLU A 104 -3.80 -15.73 -26.61
C GLU A 104 -3.08 -17.06 -26.61
N LEU A 105 -2.49 -17.40 -25.47
CA LEU A 105 -1.79 -18.64 -25.37
C LEU A 105 -2.71 -19.83 -25.44
N ARG A 106 -3.95 -19.68 -25.11
CA ARG A 106 -4.82 -20.74 -25.15
C ARG A 106 -5.32 -20.91 -26.50
N GLY A 107 -4.90 -20.25 -27.34
CA GLY A 107 -5.17 -20.47 -28.62
C GLY A 107 -6.36 -19.79 -29.03
N GLY A 108 -6.67 -18.99 -28.36
CA GLY A 108 -7.67 -18.50 -28.49
C GLY A 108 -8.27 -17.86 -29.45
N ASP A 109 -8.51 -17.95 -29.97
CA ASP A 109 -9.09 -17.32 -30.71
C ASP A 109 -10.15 -16.98 -30.38
#